data_ca37ffa664d9f7746a452539b20960d9
#
_entry.id   ca37ffa664d9f7746a452539b20960d9
#
_cell.length_a   1.000
_cell.length_b   1.000
_cell.length_c   1.000
_cell.angle_alpha   90.00
_cell.angle_beta   90.00
_cell.angle_gamma   90.00
#
_symmetry.space_group_name_H-M   'P 1'
#
loop_
_entity.id
_entity.type
_entity.pdbx_description
1 polymer ?
#
loop_
_entity_poly.entity_id
_entity_poly.type
_entity_poly.pdbx_seq_one_letter_code
_entity_poly.pdbx_strand_id
1 'polypeptide(L)'
;MFNDRYKGLRIAVSDSAMRELIKEGKTLYDVVEILEDGYDSPRKRKFGTIEKWLNKGKKTYNAVIIKDYHEILKEECWVLTHFGKFTGGNKK
;
A
#
# COMPACT_ATOMS: atom_id res chain seq x y z
N MET A 1 -16.96 0.15 10.22
CA MET A 1 -16.93 -0.78 9.07
C MET A 1 -15.55 -0.78 8.45
N PHE A 2 -15.02 -1.95 8.23
CA PHE A 2 -13.68 -2.08 7.67
C PHE A 2 -13.71 -1.72 6.18
N ASN A 3 -12.77 -0.86 5.75
CA ASN A 3 -12.69 -0.45 4.35
C ASN A 3 -11.45 -1.09 3.72
N ASP A 4 -11.66 -1.99 2.77
CA ASP A 4 -10.58 -2.67 2.09
C ASP A 4 -10.51 -2.28 0.61
N ARG A 5 -11.05 -1.11 0.26
CA ARG A 5 -11.07 -0.66 -1.12
C ARG A 5 -10.33 0.66 -1.28
N TYR A 6 -9.76 0.84 -2.45
CA TYR A 6 -9.10 2.08 -2.81
C TYR A 6 -9.53 2.42 -4.22
N LYS A 7 -10.06 3.63 -4.42
CA LYS A 7 -10.58 4.08 -5.71
C LYS A 7 -11.59 3.07 -6.27
N GLY A 8 -12.41 2.53 -5.38
CA GLY A 8 -13.49 1.64 -5.78
C GLY A 8 -13.11 0.20 -6.03
N LEU A 9 -11.83 -0.13 -5.97
CA LEU A 9 -11.38 -1.49 -6.21
C LEU A 9 -10.88 -2.15 -4.94
N ARG A 10 -11.12 -3.43 -4.82
CA ARG A 10 -10.68 -4.22 -3.68
C ARG A 10 -9.15 -4.31 -3.64
N ILE A 11 -8.59 -4.39 -2.46
CA ILE A 11 -7.16 -4.57 -2.30
C ILE A 11 -6.88 -6.00 -1.89
N ALA A 12 -6.06 -6.68 -2.67
CA ALA A 12 -5.53 -8.00 -2.34
C ALA A 12 -4.11 -7.82 -1.86
N VAL A 13 -3.62 -8.74 -1.03
CA VAL A 13 -2.30 -8.59 -0.42
C VAL A 13 -1.44 -9.79 -0.81
N SER A 14 -0.25 -9.52 -1.36
CA SER A 14 0.68 -10.58 -1.70
C SER A 14 1.25 -11.20 -0.41
N ASP A 15 1.79 -12.41 -0.52
CA ASP A 15 2.34 -13.09 0.64
C ASP A 15 3.46 -12.29 1.28
N SER A 16 4.35 -11.74 0.47
CA SER A 16 5.47 -10.97 1.02
C SER A 16 5.00 -9.70 1.70
N ALA A 17 4.00 -9.04 1.11
CA ALA A 17 3.45 -7.83 1.73
C ALA A 17 2.73 -8.16 3.03
N MET A 18 2.04 -9.30 3.06
CA MET A 18 1.35 -9.71 4.27
C MET A 18 2.34 -9.95 5.41
N ARG A 19 3.48 -10.58 5.10
CA ARG A 19 4.51 -10.78 6.12
C ARG A 19 5.02 -9.45 6.67
N GLU A 20 5.19 -8.46 5.79
CA GLU A 20 5.65 -7.15 6.25
C GLU A 20 4.60 -6.46 7.12
N LEU A 21 3.32 -6.58 6.77
CA LEU A 21 2.27 -6.02 7.59
C LEU A 21 2.28 -6.63 8.99
N ILE A 22 2.37 -7.95 9.06
CA ILE A 22 2.37 -8.65 10.33
C ILE A 22 3.58 -8.23 11.16
N LYS A 23 4.73 -8.15 10.52
CA LYS A 23 5.96 -7.77 11.19
C LYS A 23 5.86 -6.39 11.83
N GLU A 24 5.17 -5.46 11.16
CA GLU A 24 5.03 -4.11 11.66
C GLU A 24 3.79 -3.92 12.53
N GLY A 25 3.00 -4.98 12.72
CA GLY A 25 1.78 -4.87 13.50
C GLY A 25 0.72 -4.02 12.82
N LYS A 26 0.72 -4.00 11.50
CA LYS A 26 -0.21 -3.18 10.72
C LYS A 26 -1.23 -4.04 10.02
N THR A 27 -2.32 -3.41 9.59
CA THR A 27 -3.43 -4.10 8.96
C THR A 27 -3.72 -3.46 7.61
N LEU A 28 -4.64 -4.06 6.87
CA LEU A 28 -5.09 -3.50 5.61
C LEU A 28 -5.70 -2.11 5.80
N TYR A 29 -6.28 -1.87 6.94
CA TYR A 29 -6.80 -0.56 7.31
C TYR A 29 -5.71 0.51 7.22
N ASP A 30 -4.53 0.17 7.73
CA ASP A 30 -3.39 1.09 7.67
C ASP A 30 -2.94 1.32 6.24
N VAL A 31 -3.01 0.28 5.42
CA VAL A 31 -2.66 0.40 4.01
C VAL A 31 -3.59 1.39 3.32
N VAL A 32 -4.90 1.28 3.55
CA VAL A 32 -5.85 2.19 2.94
C VAL A 32 -5.57 3.63 3.38
N GLU A 33 -5.22 3.82 4.64
CA GLU A 33 -4.89 5.14 5.14
C GLU A 33 -3.70 5.73 4.38
N ILE A 34 -2.66 4.90 4.16
CA ILE A 34 -1.49 5.37 3.42
C ILE A 34 -1.87 5.74 1.99
N LEU A 35 -2.70 4.93 1.36
CA LEU A 35 -3.08 5.18 -0.02
C LEU A 35 -3.92 6.44 -0.16
N GLU A 36 -4.78 6.72 0.79
CA GLU A 36 -5.67 7.86 0.69
C GLU A 36 -5.07 9.15 1.21
N ASP A 37 -4.34 9.07 2.32
CA ASP A 37 -3.81 10.27 2.96
C ASP A 37 -2.36 10.54 2.62
N GLY A 38 -1.67 9.58 2.02
CA GLY A 38 -0.27 9.72 1.71
C GLY A 38 -0.01 10.56 0.48
N TYR A 39 1.26 10.75 0.17
CA TYR A 39 1.68 11.50 -1.00
C TYR A 39 2.45 10.58 -1.94
N ASP A 40 2.53 10.99 -3.20
CA ASP A 40 3.23 10.18 -4.19
C ASP A 40 4.69 10.05 -3.82
N SER A 41 5.20 8.83 -3.93
CA SER A 41 6.60 8.56 -3.71
C SER A 41 7.44 9.33 -4.72
N PRO A 42 8.63 9.81 -4.32
CA PRO A 42 9.52 10.44 -5.28
C PRO A 42 10.12 9.45 -6.28
N ARG A 43 9.95 8.15 -6.03
CA ARG A 43 10.46 7.15 -6.96
C ARG A 43 9.54 7.03 -8.16
N LYS A 44 10.13 6.77 -9.31
CA LYS A 44 9.33 6.52 -10.49
C LYS A 44 8.99 5.04 -10.57
N ARG A 45 7.74 4.76 -10.90
CA ARG A 45 7.26 3.39 -11.03
C ARG A 45 6.68 3.18 -12.41
N LYS A 46 6.54 1.93 -12.78
CA LYS A 46 5.94 1.57 -14.07
C LYS A 46 4.48 2.03 -14.10
N PHE A 47 4.01 2.26 -15.31
CA PHE A 47 2.62 2.57 -15.52
C PHE A 47 1.75 1.49 -14.89
N GLY A 48 0.70 1.88 -14.19
CA GLY A 48 -0.17 0.93 -13.50
C GLY A 48 0.26 0.62 -12.09
N THR A 49 1.38 1.17 -11.65
CA THR A 49 1.89 0.97 -10.29
C THR A 49 1.77 2.29 -9.54
N ILE A 50 1.27 2.20 -8.31
CA ILE A 50 1.15 3.37 -7.44
C ILE A 50 1.95 3.10 -6.18
N GLU A 51 2.75 4.06 -5.79
CA GLU A 51 3.44 3.99 -4.50
C GLU A 51 3.13 5.26 -3.73
N LYS A 52 2.63 5.09 -2.50
CA LYS A 52 2.32 6.21 -1.62
C LYS A 52 3.13 6.11 -0.35
N TRP A 53 3.51 7.26 0.16
CA TRP A 53 4.23 7.38 1.43
C TRP A 53 3.40 8.21 2.39
N LEU A 54 3.42 7.84 3.67
CA LEU A 54 2.71 8.59 4.70
C LEU A 54 3.60 8.69 5.92
N ASN A 55 3.83 9.92 6.36
CA ASN A 55 4.64 10.18 7.55
C ASN A 55 3.78 10.04 8.79
N LYS A 56 4.28 9.29 9.77
CA LYS A 56 3.62 9.17 11.07
C LYS A 56 4.68 9.32 12.14
N GLY A 57 4.73 10.50 12.73
CA GLY A 57 5.77 10.80 13.70
C GLY A 57 7.12 10.80 13.02
N LYS A 58 8.04 10.03 13.55
CA LYS A 58 9.38 9.96 12.99
C LYS A 58 9.54 8.89 11.92
N LYS A 59 8.46 8.19 11.62
CA LYS A 59 8.53 7.09 10.65
C LYS A 59 7.75 7.45 9.41
N THR A 60 8.17 6.88 8.29
CA THR A 60 7.46 7.02 7.03
C THR A 60 7.12 5.62 6.56
N TYR A 61 5.85 5.39 6.30
CA TYR A 61 5.38 4.10 5.78
C TYR A 61 5.15 4.23 4.29
N ASN A 62 5.38 3.12 3.57
CA ASN A 62 5.08 3.13 2.14
C ASN A 62 4.29 1.90 1.76
N ALA A 63 3.46 2.06 0.74
CA ALA A 63 2.67 0.97 0.19
C ALA A 63 2.76 1.05 -1.32
N VAL A 64 2.99 -0.09 -1.95
CA VAL A 64 3.08 -0.19 -3.40
C VAL A 64 1.98 -1.11 -3.87
N ILE A 65 1.14 -0.61 -4.77
CA ILE A 65 0.05 -1.40 -5.33
C ILE A 65 0.13 -1.40 -6.84
N ILE A 66 -0.31 -2.51 -7.44
CA ILE A 66 -0.44 -2.60 -8.88
C ILE A 66 -1.87 -3.03 -9.21
N LYS A 67 -2.34 -2.62 -10.38
CA LYS A 67 -3.67 -3.04 -10.80
C LYS A 67 -3.57 -4.39 -11.49
N ASP A 68 -4.46 -5.29 -11.14
CA ASP A 68 -4.47 -6.63 -11.70
C ASP A 68 -5.90 -7.12 -11.77
N TYR A 69 -6.11 -8.21 -12.49
CA TYR A 69 -7.42 -8.80 -12.64
C TYR A 69 -7.50 -10.06 -11.77
N HIS A 70 -8.52 -10.12 -10.92
CA HIS A 70 -8.70 -11.28 -10.04
C HIS A 70 -9.62 -12.27 -10.74
N GLU A 71 -9.07 -13.39 -11.15
CA GLU A 71 -9.80 -14.36 -11.98
C GLU A 71 -10.99 -14.96 -11.28
N ILE A 72 -10.84 -15.30 -10.01
CA ILE A 72 -11.92 -15.93 -9.28
C ILE A 72 -13.07 -14.94 -9.05
N LEU A 73 -12.75 -13.74 -8.64
CA LEU A 73 -13.76 -12.72 -8.38
C LEU A 73 -14.23 -12.04 -9.65
N LYS A 74 -13.52 -12.25 -10.76
CA LYS A 74 -13.86 -11.67 -12.06
C LYS A 74 -13.96 -10.16 -12.01
N GLU A 75 -13.00 -9.55 -11.35
CA GLU A 75 -12.98 -8.10 -11.25
C GLU A 75 -11.54 -7.62 -11.14
N GLU A 76 -11.34 -6.35 -11.51
CA GLU A 76 -10.05 -5.73 -11.30
C GLU A 76 -9.84 -5.45 -9.82
N CYS A 77 -8.59 -5.50 -9.39
CA CYS A 77 -8.26 -5.19 -8.00
C CYS A 77 -6.88 -4.57 -7.93
N TRP A 78 -6.57 -3.99 -6.79
CA TRP A 78 -5.22 -3.55 -6.49
C TRP A 78 -4.53 -4.66 -5.73
N VAL A 79 -3.28 -4.96 -6.10
CA VAL A 79 -2.50 -5.95 -5.37
C VAL A 79 -1.41 -5.20 -4.62
N LEU A 80 -1.42 -5.31 -3.29
CA LEU A 80 -0.37 -4.74 -2.47
C LEU A 80 0.84 -5.64 -2.60
N THR A 81 1.88 -5.16 -3.27
CA THR A 81 3.08 -5.96 -3.51
C THR A 81 4.18 -5.65 -2.53
N HIS A 82 4.11 -4.51 -1.86
CA HIS A 82 5.16 -4.14 -0.92
C HIS A 82 4.59 -3.19 0.13
N PHE A 83 5.01 -3.41 1.37
CA PHE A 83 4.70 -2.53 2.48
C PHE A 83 5.98 -2.36 3.27
N GLY A 84 6.34 -1.12 3.60
CA GLY A 84 7.58 -0.89 4.29
C GLY A 84 7.53 0.29 5.23
N LYS A 85 8.63 0.48 5.93
CA LYS A 85 8.76 1.55 6.90
C LYS A 85 10.17 2.09 6.87
N PHE A 86 10.29 3.42 6.86
CA PHE A 86 11.58 4.10 6.97
C PHE A 86 11.59 4.89 8.26
N THR A 87 12.75 4.99 8.89
CA THR A 87 12.89 5.82 10.07
C THR A 87 13.67 7.07 9.67
N GLY A 88 13.01 8.22 9.82
CA GLY A 88 13.64 9.47 9.49
C GLY A 88 14.07 9.58 8.06
N GLY A 89 13.44 8.85 7.18
CA GLY A 89 13.90 8.75 5.82
C GLY A 89 13.66 9.95 4.98
N ASN A 90 13.05 10.92 5.53
CA ASN A 90 12.75 12.09 4.76
C ASN A 90 13.84 13.11 4.80
N LYS A 91 14.88 12.84 5.37
CA LYS A 91 15.81 13.77 5.53
C LYS A 91 16.35 14.34 4.43
N LYS A 92 16.26 14.97 4.27
CA LYS A 92 16.67 15.43 3.32
C LYS A 92 16.42 15.74 2.73
#